data_f5d402ce371eb30e56dd8469b091fd61
#
_entry.id   f5d402ce371eb30e56dd8469b091fd61
#
_cell.length_a   1.000
_cell.length_b   1.000
_cell.length_c   1.000
_cell.angle_alpha   90.00
_cell.angle_beta   90.00
_cell.angle_gamma   90.00
#
_symmetry.space_group_name_H-M   'P 1'
#
loop_
_entity.id
_entity.type
_entity.pdbx_description
1 polymer ?
#
loop_
_entity_poly.entity_id
_entity_poly.type
_entity_poly.pdbx_seq_one_letter_code
_entity_poly.pdbx_strand_id
1 'polypeptide(L)'
;MKNEKCRLKKTYRFAFCILHFAFFFGVAPLSVHAADARKVVIPFDFVSKFDDGRYGRMLGDLVWKKLSRTGGFIIPESMHEVRGYCAAHKLTPSPEMDLAAMRKIVREDFDAQIGVWGSIERAPAAEGDVYDLTIKCVDFSDQQRTKVIYDATIRTKTVSEVPHVYVKRMLDALYGRKPGEPPAPDMIAEENWKKGPNLVAGDFEHGADGVPKGWEKVAGQQREPLGGQVRWTTENDNSTNRLIRFVLDKQVAETTGVIYYSDYFTVEEGARYRFQCRWRSDGPAVKVFVKCYDYLPDEGRRREVYRSQQNLKGPKDSWNTQTEDFTPKHTKYSPKWGRVMLYAYLAPGTIEFDDAIVKRIVPASPGERLKVRRPSSQSKLTVEEMEANERRGRESKDK
;
A
#
# COMPACT_ATOMS: atom_id res chain seq x y z
N MET A 1 53.19 -58.49 -8.15
CA MET A 1 53.36 -59.40 -7.04
C MET A 1 52.38 -59.04 -5.97
N LYS A 2 51.24 -59.78 -5.86
CA LYS A 2 50.97 -60.73 -4.72
C LYS A 2 50.85 -59.96 -3.43
N ASN A 3 49.85 -59.98 -2.60
CA ASN A 3 48.72 -60.87 -2.30
C ASN A 3 47.80 -60.13 -1.34
N GLU A 4 46.51 -60.22 -1.47
CA GLU A 4 45.57 -61.14 -0.78
C GLU A 4 45.31 -60.88 0.71
N LYS A 5 44.01 -60.63 0.91
CA LYS A 5 43.11 -61.19 1.96
C LYS A 5 43.40 -60.96 3.45
N CYS A 6 42.43 -60.42 4.18
CA CYS A 6 41.50 -61.33 4.89
C CYS A 6 40.45 -60.54 5.69
N ARG A 7 39.25 -61.05 5.67
CA ARG A 7 38.09 -60.81 6.54
C ARG A 7 38.43 -60.90 8.04
N LEU A 8 37.73 -60.15 8.86
CA LEU A 8 37.02 -60.74 10.00
C LEU A 8 35.97 -59.80 10.60
N LYS A 9 34.77 -60.34 10.67
CA LYS A 9 33.60 -59.80 11.42
C LYS A 9 33.94 -59.90 12.92
N LYS A 10 33.58 -58.87 13.68
CA LYS A 10 33.25 -59.00 15.08
C LYS A 10 32.10 -58.09 15.49
N THR A 11 30.98 -58.74 15.70
CA THR A 11 29.79 -58.27 16.40
C THR A 11 30.16 -58.06 17.87
N TYR A 12 29.95 -56.86 18.38
CA TYR A 12 29.86 -56.64 19.82
C TYR A 12 28.48 -56.03 20.13
N ARG A 13 27.66 -56.86 20.77
CA ARG A 13 26.49 -56.44 21.52
C ARG A 13 27.01 -55.82 22.82
N PHE A 14 26.70 -54.54 23.00
CA PHE A 14 26.76 -53.92 24.32
C PHE A 14 25.32 -53.51 24.70
N ALA A 15 24.81 -54.26 25.67
CA ALA A 15 23.62 -53.88 26.41
C ALA A 15 24.06 -52.78 27.39
N PHE A 16 23.46 -51.61 27.28
CA PHE A 16 23.63 -50.57 28.27
C PHE A 16 22.26 -50.27 28.88
N CYS A 17 22.17 -50.59 30.18
CA CYS A 17 21.06 -50.21 31.05
C CYS A 17 20.92 -48.68 31.06
N ILE A 18 19.80 -48.17 30.56
CA ILE A 18 19.45 -46.78 30.75
C ILE A 18 18.59 -46.67 31.99
N LEU A 19 19.22 -46.09 33.03
CA LEU A 19 18.55 -45.62 34.23
C LEU A 19 17.50 -44.58 33.84
N HIS A 20 16.26 -44.82 34.19
CA HIS A 20 15.15 -43.84 34.08
C HIS A 20 15.35 -42.73 35.12
N PHE A 21 15.85 -41.58 34.69
CA PHE A 21 15.65 -40.32 35.39
C PHE A 21 14.48 -39.58 34.72
N ALA A 22 13.31 -39.76 35.29
CA ALA A 22 12.14 -38.97 34.90
C ALA A 22 12.31 -37.54 35.47
N PHE A 23 12.88 -36.65 34.70
CA PHE A 23 12.74 -35.21 34.94
C PHE A 23 11.40 -34.78 34.34
N PHE A 24 10.40 -34.64 35.20
CA PHE A 24 9.17 -33.91 34.89
C PHE A 24 9.48 -32.41 34.71
N PHE A 25 9.99 -32.02 33.57
CA PHE A 25 9.81 -30.66 33.12
C PHE A 25 8.40 -30.56 32.51
N GLY A 26 7.51 -29.98 33.27
CA GLY A 26 6.21 -29.54 32.78
C GLY A 26 6.43 -28.49 31.67
N VAL A 27 6.59 -28.97 30.45
CA VAL A 27 6.42 -28.11 29.26
C VAL A 27 4.91 -27.82 29.19
N ALA A 28 4.55 -26.71 29.77
CA ALA A 28 3.23 -26.12 29.46
C ALA A 28 3.15 -26.04 27.91
N PRO A 29 2.09 -26.53 27.29
CA PRO A 29 1.92 -26.34 25.86
C PRO A 29 1.93 -24.85 25.65
N LEU A 30 2.99 -24.34 25.00
CA LEU A 30 2.95 -23.03 24.37
C LEU A 30 1.75 -23.09 23.43
N SER A 31 0.64 -22.51 23.89
CA SER A 31 -0.48 -22.21 23.02
C SER A 31 0.10 -21.29 21.96
N VAL A 32 0.54 -21.87 20.86
CA VAL A 32 0.72 -21.15 19.63
C VAL A 32 -0.68 -20.63 19.32
N HIS A 33 -0.94 -19.40 19.72
CA HIS A 33 -2.09 -18.67 19.20
C HIS A 33 -1.88 -18.71 17.69
N ALA A 34 -2.62 -19.56 17.01
CA ALA A 34 -2.75 -19.52 15.58
C ALA A 34 -3.07 -18.07 15.28
N ALA A 35 -2.11 -17.37 14.66
CA ALA A 35 -2.34 -16.01 14.21
C ALA A 35 -3.64 -16.05 13.43
N ASP A 36 -4.65 -15.32 13.91
CA ASP A 36 -6.01 -15.36 13.36
C ASP A 36 -5.88 -15.10 11.87
N ALA A 37 -6.09 -16.14 11.05
CA ALA A 37 -5.86 -16.06 9.62
C ALA A 37 -6.78 -14.97 9.10
N ARG A 38 -6.19 -13.90 8.57
CA ARG A 38 -6.95 -12.76 8.09
C ARG A 38 -7.98 -13.19 7.06
N LYS A 39 -9.22 -12.74 7.21
CA LYS A 39 -10.30 -13.07 6.31
C LYS A 39 -10.14 -12.38 4.97
N VAL A 40 -10.53 -13.06 3.91
CA VAL A 40 -10.59 -12.53 2.55
C VAL A 40 -11.93 -11.83 2.35
N VAL A 41 -11.89 -10.58 1.89
CA VAL A 41 -13.08 -9.77 1.57
C VAL A 41 -13.10 -9.49 0.07
N ILE A 42 -14.22 -9.82 -0.58
CA ILE A 42 -14.46 -9.48 -1.99
C ILE A 42 -15.49 -8.36 -2.06
N PRO A 43 -15.09 -7.14 -2.46
CA PRO A 43 -16.04 -6.13 -2.90
C PRO A 43 -16.44 -6.40 -4.35
N PHE A 44 -17.74 -6.31 -4.64
CA PHE A 44 -18.30 -6.35 -5.98
C PHE A 44 -18.72 -4.95 -6.43
N ASP A 45 -18.91 -4.77 -7.73
CA ASP A 45 -19.60 -3.59 -8.23
C ASP A 45 -21.06 -3.62 -7.77
N PHE A 46 -21.62 -2.46 -7.47
CA PHE A 46 -23.01 -2.34 -7.14
C PHE A 46 -23.85 -2.29 -8.42
N VAL A 47 -25.03 -2.86 -8.38
CA VAL A 47 -25.95 -2.76 -9.52
C VAL A 47 -26.45 -1.31 -9.65
N SER A 48 -26.32 -0.74 -10.84
CA SER A 48 -26.84 0.59 -11.18
C SER A 48 -27.38 0.54 -12.62
N LYS A 49 -28.70 0.75 -12.78
CA LYS A 49 -29.38 0.63 -14.08
C LYS A 49 -29.58 1.98 -14.78
N PHE A 50 -29.46 3.09 -14.04
CA PHE A 50 -29.79 4.42 -14.56
C PHE A 50 -28.63 5.12 -15.29
N ASP A 51 -27.41 4.54 -15.26
CA ASP A 51 -26.19 5.17 -15.78
C ASP A 51 -25.21 4.16 -16.42
N ASP A 52 -25.70 3.10 -16.98
CA ASP A 52 -24.89 1.99 -17.55
C ASP A 52 -23.92 1.37 -16.55
N GLY A 53 -24.27 1.36 -15.28
CA GLY A 53 -23.47 0.77 -14.21
C GLY A 53 -22.26 1.61 -13.75
N ARG A 54 -22.12 2.86 -14.19
CA ARG A 54 -20.96 3.70 -13.81
C ARG A 54 -20.90 3.98 -12.33
N TYR A 55 -22.02 4.31 -11.73
CA TYR A 55 -22.13 4.57 -10.30
C TYR A 55 -21.84 3.31 -9.47
N GLY A 56 -22.37 2.19 -9.91
CA GLY A 56 -22.12 0.90 -9.28
C GLY A 56 -20.63 0.54 -9.28
N ARG A 57 -19.96 0.73 -10.41
CA ARG A 57 -18.49 0.55 -10.50
C ARG A 57 -17.74 1.50 -9.58
N MET A 58 -18.13 2.77 -9.53
CA MET A 58 -17.52 3.75 -8.64
C MET A 58 -17.65 3.35 -7.17
N LEU A 59 -18.80 2.82 -6.75
CA LEU A 59 -19.00 2.34 -5.38
C LEU A 59 -18.14 1.10 -5.07
N GLY A 60 -18.04 0.14 -5.99
CA GLY A 60 -17.13 -1.00 -5.85
C GLY A 60 -15.68 -0.57 -5.69
N ASP A 61 -15.20 0.34 -6.54
CA ASP A 61 -13.85 0.92 -6.45
C ASP A 61 -13.63 1.66 -5.13
N LEU A 62 -14.64 2.35 -4.64
CA LEU A 62 -14.56 3.08 -3.37
C LEU A 62 -14.42 2.13 -2.18
N VAL A 63 -15.24 1.07 -2.11
CA VAL A 63 -15.16 0.05 -1.06
C VAL A 63 -13.78 -0.61 -1.10
N TRP A 64 -13.33 -1.05 -2.27
CA TRP A 64 -12.01 -1.63 -2.45
C TRP A 64 -10.89 -0.68 -1.97
N LYS A 65 -10.95 0.59 -2.38
CA LYS A 65 -9.96 1.61 -2.01
C LYS A 65 -9.93 1.85 -0.49
N LYS A 66 -11.08 1.87 0.15
CA LYS A 66 -11.19 2.03 1.60
C LYS A 66 -10.62 0.82 2.34
N LEU A 67 -10.98 -0.41 1.94
CA LEU A 67 -10.43 -1.65 2.49
C LEU A 67 -8.91 -1.73 2.30
N SER A 68 -8.43 -1.39 1.10
CA SER A 68 -6.99 -1.35 0.79
C SER A 68 -6.20 -0.39 1.67
N ARG A 69 -6.79 0.75 2.03
CA ARG A 69 -6.14 1.75 2.89
C ARG A 69 -6.18 1.39 4.37
N THR A 70 -7.30 0.81 4.83
CA THR A 70 -7.48 0.47 6.25
C THR A 70 -6.70 -0.80 6.63
N GLY A 71 -6.56 -1.75 5.70
CA GLY A 71 -5.92 -3.04 5.97
C GLY A 71 -6.80 -3.97 6.81
N GLY A 72 -6.19 -4.99 7.42
CA GLY A 72 -6.87 -5.96 8.30
C GLY A 72 -7.56 -7.13 7.58
N PHE A 73 -7.77 -7.03 6.28
CA PHE A 73 -8.34 -8.07 5.42
C PHE A 73 -7.46 -8.33 4.22
N ILE A 74 -7.56 -9.53 3.66
CA ILE A 74 -7.04 -9.86 2.34
C ILE A 74 -8.09 -9.41 1.32
N ILE A 75 -7.69 -8.71 0.28
CA ILE A 75 -8.59 -8.20 -0.76
C ILE A 75 -8.02 -8.51 -2.15
N PRO A 76 -8.86 -8.49 -3.22
CA PRO A 76 -8.38 -8.62 -4.59
C PRO A 76 -7.29 -7.59 -4.93
N GLU A 77 -6.41 -7.94 -5.83
CA GLU A 77 -5.34 -7.05 -6.29
C GLU A 77 -5.90 -5.78 -6.93
N SER A 78 -7.00 -5.92 -7.66
CA SER A 78 -7.74 -4.80 -8.25
C SER A 78 -9.21 -5.17 -8.49
N MET A 79 -10.08 -4.16 -8.58
CA MET A 79 -11.47 -4.35 -9.02
C MET A 79 -11.56 -4.81 -10.49
N HIS A 80 -10.52 -4.55 -11.28
CA HIS A 80 -10.48 -5.01 -12.67
C HIS A 80 -10.49 -6.55 -12.75
N GLU A 81 -9.78 -7.23 -11.84
CA GLU A 81 -9.76 -8.69 -11.78
C GLU A 81 -11.12 -9.26 -11.36
N VAL A 82 -11.77 -8.65 -10.36
CA VAL A 82 -13.11 -9.03 -9.93
C VAL A 82 -14.11 -8.87 -11.08
N ARG A 83 -14.09 -7.73 -11.77
CA ARG A 83 -14.95 -7.46 -12.95
C ARG A 83 -14.69 -8.44 -14.08
N GLY A 84 -13.42 -8.70 -14.38
CA GLY A 84 -13.03 -9.65 -15.41
C GLY A 84 -13.54 -11.05 -15.13
N TYR A 85 -13.42 -11.50 -13.89
CA TYR A 85 -13.96 -12.78 -13.46
C TYR A 85 -15.49 -12.82 -13.55
N CYS A 86 -16.19 -11.83 -13.00
CA CYS A 86 -17.64 -11.75 -13.07
C CYS A 86 -18.16 -11.73 -14.50
N ALA A 87 -17.53 -10.97 -15.40
CA ALA A 87 -17.90 -10.93 -16.81
C ALA A 87 -17.70 -12.28 -17.51
N ALA A 88 -16.56 -12.96 -17.28
CA ALA A 88 -16.27 -14.26 -17.87
C ALA A 88 -17.26 -15.35 -17.44
N HIS A 89 -17.77 -15.28 -16.21
CA HIS A 89 -18.69 -16.27 -15.63
C HIS A 89 -20.15 -15.79 -15.61
N LYS A 90 -20.46 -14.65 -16.22
CA LYS A 90 -21.79 -14.02 -16.25
C LYS A 90 -22.40 -13.83 -14.86
N LEU A 91 -21.57 -13.48 -13.88
CA LEU A 91 -21.99 -13.22 -12.51
C LEU A 91 -22.38 -11.75 -12.34
N THR A 92 -23.54 -11.50 -11.76
CA THR A 92 -24.01 -10.15 -11.43
C THR A 92 -24.50 -10.13 -9.99
N PRO A 93 -23.59 -10.01 -9.00
CA PRO A 93 -23.98 -9.92 -7.61
C PRO A 93 -24.95 -8.76 -7.38
N SER A 94 -26.16 -9.07 -6.89
CA SER A 94 -27.21 -8.08 -6.66
C SER A 94 -27.91 -8.33 -5.32
N PRO A 95 -28.56 -7.32 -4.73
CA PRO A 95 -29.27 -7.48 -3.47
C PRO A 95 -30.42 -8.49 -3.53
N GLU A 96 -30.98 -8.77 -4.71
CA GLU A 96 -32.07 -9.70 -4.94
C GLU A 96 -31.61 -11.17 -4.91
N MET A 97 -30.29 -11.40 -5.08
CA MET A 97 -29.75 -12.76 -4.98
C MET A 97 -29.88 -13.29 -3.56
N ASP A 98 -30.29 -14.55 -3.45
CA ASP A 98 -30.34 -15.21 -2.15
C ASP A 98 -28.92 -15.41 -1.57
N LEU A 99 -28.86 -15.58 -0.25
CA LEU A 99 -27.57 -15.72 0.44
C LEU A 99 -26.87 -17.04 0.11
N ALA A 100 -27.58 -18.08 -0.37
CA ALA A 100 -26.97 -19.34 -0.78
C ALA A 100 -26.22 -19.16 -2.12
N ALA A 101 -26.84 -18.48 -3.08
CA ALA A 101 -26.20 -18.12 -4.34
C ALA A 101 -24.98 -17.21 -4.12
N MET A 102 -25.11 -16.21 -3.25
CA MET A 102 -23.97 -15.33 -2.89
C MET A 102 -22.88 -16.09 -2.15
N ARG A 103 -23.22 -17.02 -1.28
CA ARG A 103 -22.24 -17.90 -0.62
C ARG A 103 -21.42 -18.65 -1.66
N LYS A 104 -22.08 -19.24 -2.65
CA LYS A 104 -21.39 -19.96 -3.73
C LYS A 104 -20.39 -19.06 -4.45
N ILE A 105 -20.80 -17.89 -4.88
CA ILE A 105 -19.92 -16.92 -5.53
C ILE A 105 -18.73 -16.56 -4.63
N VAL A 106 -18.99 -16.15 -3.40
CA VAL A 106 -17.93 -15.68 -2.48
C VAL A 106 -16.98 -16.81 -2.11
N ARG A 107 -17.51 -18.01 -1.77
CA ARG A 107 -16.69 -19.12 -1.24
C ARG A 107 -16.07 -19.97 -2.34
N GLU A 108 -16.83 -20.32 -3.38
CA GLU A 108 -16.36 -21.27 -4.39
C GLU A 108 -15.64 -20.56 -5.54
N ASP A 109 -16.19 -19.43 -6.02
CA ASP A 109 -15.61 -18.72 -7.14
C ASP A 109 -14.40 -17.84 -6.74
N PHE A 110 -14.47 -17.20 -5.57
CA PHE A 110 -13.43 -16.27 -5.12
C PHE A 110 -12.58 -16.79 -3.94
N ASP A 111 -12.89 -17.94 -3.36
CA ASP A 111 -12.22 -18.48 -2.16
C ASP A 111 -12.15 -17.44 -1.02
N ALA A 112 -13.20 -16.66 -0.86
CA ALA A 112 -13.28 -15.59 0.11
C ALA A 112 -14.25 -15.93 1.24
N GLN A 113 -14.13 -15.24 2.37
CA GLN A 113 -15.02 -15.43 3.53
C GLN A 113 -16.11 -14.36 3.56
N ILE A 114 -15.84 -13.16 3.09
CA ILE A 114 -16.75 -12.02 3.20
C ILE A 114 -17.03 -11.44 1.83
N GLY A 115 -18.31 -11.19 1.54
CA GLY A 115 -18.75 -10.49 0.33
C GLY A 115 -19.31 -9.10 0.68
N VAL A 116 -19.04 -8.11 -0.17
CA VAL A 116 -19.67 -6.78 -0.12
C VAL A 116 -20.25 -6.49 -1.49
N TRP A 117 -21.56 -6.26 -1.55
CA TRP A 117 -22.29 -5.95 -2.79
C TRP A 117 -23.51 -5.07 -2.49
N GLY A 118 -24.18 -4.62 -3.54
CA GLY A 118 -25.37 -3.80 -3.36
C GLY A 118 -25.96 -3.30 -4.67
N SER A 119 -26.88 -2.38 -4.55
CA SER A 119 -27.45 -1.64 -5.68
C SER A 119 -27.62 -0.17 -5.35
N ILE A 120 -27.66 0.65 -6.38
CA ILE A 120 -28.12 2.03 -6.30
C ILE A 120 -29.12 2.25 -7.41
N GLU A 121 -30.34 2.63 -7.07
CA GLU A 121 -31.43 2.82 -8.00
C GLU A 121 -32.02 4.21 -7.85
N ARG A 122 -32.48 4.77 -8.97
CA ARG A 122 -33.19 6.04 -8.95
C ARG A 122 -34.62 5.76 -8.52
N ALA A 123 -35.05 6.34 -7.41
CA ALA A 123 -36.41 6.18 -6.92
C ALA A 123 -37.34 7.22 -7.56
N PRO A 124 -38.60 6.87 -7.85
CA PRO A 124 -39.61 7.82 -8.26
C PRO A 124 -39.83 8.85 -7.13
N ALA A 125 -39.62 10.12 -7.41
CA ALA A 125 -39.90 11.18 -6.45
C ALA A 125 -40.66 12.31 -7.13
N ALA A 126 -41.60 12.91 -6.41
CA ALA A 126 -42.35 14.08 -6.89
C ALA A 126 -41.46 15.33 -6.97
N GLU A 127 -40.40 15.38 -6.21
CA GLU A 127 -39.46 16.52 -6.14
C GLU A 127 -38.01 16.06 -6.19
N GLY A 128 -37.38 16.16 -7.36
CA GLY A 128 -35.97 15.94 -7.56
C GLY A 128 -35.49 14.49 -7.61
N ASP A 129 -34.19 14.31 -7.79
CA ASP A 129 -33.58 12.98 -7.84
C ASP A 129 -33.43 12.39 -6.44
N VAL A 130 -34.03 11.25 -6.22
CA VAL A 130 -33.90 10.46 -5.00
C VAL A 130 -33.36 9.09 -5.39
N TYR A 131 -32.46 8.56 -4.57
CA TYR A 131 -31.81 7.27 -4.82
C TYR A 131 -32.04 6.32 -3.66
N ASP A 132 -32.38 5.09 -3.96
CA ASP A 132 -32.40 3.98 -3.02
C ASP A 132 -31.08 3.20 -3.14
N LEU A 133 -30.29 3.25 -2.08
CA LEU A 133 -29.02 2.56 -1.96
C LEU A 133 -29.17 1.35 -1.06
N THR A 134 -28.90 0.16 -1.59
CA THR A 134 -28.79 -1.07 -0.80
C THR A 134 -27.33 -1.47 -0.68
N ILE A 135 -26.87 -1.72 0.55
CA ILE A 135 -25.52 -2.21 0.84
C ILE A 135 -25.64 -3.47 1.69
N LYS A 136 -25.00 -4.55 1.24
CA LYS A 136 -24.88 -5.80 1.98
C LYS A 136 -23.42 -6.16 2.20
N CYS A 137 -23.10 -6.54 3.44
CA CYS A 137 -21.81 -7.10 3.82
C CYS A 137 -22.06 -8.35 4.66
N VAL A 138 -21.62 -9.50 4.19
CA VAL A 138 -21.98 -10.79 4.78
C VAL A 138 -20.75 -11.68 4.92
N ASP A 139 -20.60 -12.29 6.09
CA ASP A 139 -19.55 -13.24 6.40
C ASP A 139 -20.09 -14.67 6.23
N PHE A 140 -19.45 -15.42 5.35
CA PHE A 140 -19.71 -16.80 5.01
C PHE A 140 -18.61 -17.75 5.53
N SER A 141 -17.81 -17.33 6.52
CA SER A 141 -16.74 -18.16 7.09
C SER A 141 -17.26 -19.48 7.64
N ASP A 142 -18.39 -19.45 8.31
CA ASP A 142 -19.04 -20.63 8.85
C ASP A 142 -19.85 -21.33 7.74
N GLN A 143 -19.64 -22.64 7.60
CA GLN A 143 -20.34 -23.42 6.56
C GLN A 143 -21.86 -23.54 6.83
N GLN A 144 -22.27 -23.54 8.09
CA GLN A 144 -23.66 -23.72 8.48
C GLN A 144 -24.40 -22.42 8.77
N ARG A 145 -23.66 -21.37 9.13
CA ARG A 145 -24.25 -20.08 9.53
C ARG A 145 -23.74 -18.95 8.67
N THR A 146 -24.65 -18.15 8.21
CA THR A 146 -24.34 -16.88 7.53
C THR A 146 -24.46 -15.76 8.55
N LYS A 147 -23.41 -14.97 8.71
CA LYS A 147 -23.41 -13.78 9.57
C LYS A 147 -23.58 -12.54 8.72
N VAL A 148 -24.75 -11.92 8.78
CA VAL A 148 -24.97 -10.60 8.19
C VAL A 148 -24.24 -9.58 9.06
N ILE A 149 -23.22 -8.92 8.49
CA ILE A 149 -22.45 -7.86 9.16
C ILE A 149 -23.16 -6.52 8.99
N TYR A 150 -23.63 -6.26 7.77
CA TYR A 150 -24.37 -5.06 7.43
C TYR A 150 -25.36 -5.35 6.32
N ASP A 151 -26.60 -4.91 6.50
CA ASP A 151 -27.67 -4.95 5.49
C ASP A 151 -28.55 -3.73 5.70
N ALA A 152 -28.53 -2.82 4.76
CA ALA A 152 -29.33 -1.61 4.84
C ALA A 152 -29.72 -1.10 3.46
N THR A 153 -30.99 -0.71 3.36
CA THR A 153 -31.51 0.07 2.24
C THR A 153 -31.81 1.48 2.72
N ILE A 154 -31.22 2.46 2.07
CA ILE A 154 -31.22 3.85 2.54
C ILE A 154 -31.64 4.74 1.38
N ARG A 155 -32.59 5.63 1.67
CA ARG A 155 -33.03 6.66 0.73
C ARG A 155 -32.22 7.94 0.92
N THR A 156 -31.61 8.44 -0.15
CA THR A 156 -30.79 9.65 -0.13
C THR A 156 -31.15 10.58 -1.27
N LYS A 157 -31.11 11.89 -1.00
CA LYS A 157 -31.29 12.94 -2.03
C LYS A 157 -29.98 13.28 -2.73
N THR A 158 -28.84 12.87 -2.18
CA THR A 158 -27.53 13.18 -2.73
C THR A 158 -26.64 11.96 -2.77
N VAL A 159 -26.12 11.68 -3.95
CA VAL A 159 -25.18 10.59 -4.19
C VAL A 159 -23.83 10.87 -3.53
N SER A 160 -23.52 12.13 -3.24
CA SER A 160 -22.26 12.52 -2.58
C SER A 160 -22.15 12.06 -1.13
N GLU A 161 -23.27 11.83 -0.44
CA GLU A 161 -23.26 11.30 0.93
C GLU A 161 -22.93 9.79 1.01
N VAL A 162 -23.22 9.06 -0.07
CA VAL A 162 -23.04 7.60 -0.10
C VAL A 162 -21.61 7.18 0.31
N PRO A 163 -20.54 7.76 -0.26
CA PRO A 163 -19.17 7.40 0.12
C PRO A 163 -18.81 7.74 1.56
N HIS A 164 -19.30 8.86 2.05
CA HIS A 164 -18.84 9.44 3.30
C HIS A 164 -19.63 8.95 4.51
N VAL A 165 -20.90 8.64 4.32
CA VAL A 165 -21.79 8.23 5.41
C VAL A 165 -22.05 6.73 5.36
N TYR A 166 -22.61 6.23 4.27
CA TYR A 166 -23.17 4.87 4.23
C TYR A 166 -22.14 3.79 4.01
N VAL A 167 -21.19 4.00 3.10
CA VAL A 167 -20.04 3.08 2.94
C VAL A 167 -19.18 3.09 4.21
N LYS A 168 -19.04 4.25 4.86
CA LYS A 168 -18.34 4.33 6.13
C LYS A 168 -19.03 3.49 7.22
N ARG A 169 -20.36 3.57 7.37
CA ARG A 169 -21.11 2.77 8.35
C ARG A 169 -20.95 1.26 8.11
N MET A 170 -21.01 0.82 6.86
CA MET A 170 -20.77 -0.58 6.51
C MET A 170 -19.35 -1.01 6.90
N LEU A 171 -18.34 -0.19 6.61
CA LEU A 171 -16.96 -0.47 6.99
C LEU A 171 -16.78 -0.47 8.51
N ASP A 172 -17.40 0.46 9.23
CA ASP A 172 -17.35 0.46 10.70
C ASP A 172 -17.96 -0.84 11.27
N ALA A 173 -19.08 -1.31 10.72
CA ALA A 173 -19.66 -2.60 11.09
C ALA A 173 -18.74 -3.80 10.75
N LEU A 174 -18.09 -3.78 9.57
CA LEU A 174 -17.13 -4.80 9.14
C LEU A 174 -15.92 -4.89 10.08
N TYR A 175 -15.43 -3.74 10.55
CA TYR A 175 -14.33 -3.66 11.50
C TYR A 175 -14.75 -3.78 12.96
N GLY A 176 -16.04 -4.02 13.23
CA GLY A 176 -16.57 -4.13 14.60
C GLY A 176 -16.53 -2.83 15.40
N ARG A 177 -16.51 -1.67 14.73
CA ARG A 177 -16.45 -0.34 15.35
C ARG A 177 -17.83 0.19 15.67
N LYS A 178 -17.92 0.94 16.75
CA LYS A 178 -19.12 1.74 17.02
C LYS A 178 -19.17 2.96 16.09
N PRO A 179 -20.35 3.39 15.65
CA PRO A 179 -20.47 4.61 14.86
C PRO A 179 -19.81 5.81 15.57
N GLY A 180 -18.90 6.48 14.87
CA GLY A 180 -18.16 7.63 15.43
C GLY A 180 -16.89 7.28 16.22
N GLU A 181 -16.62 6.02 16.47
CA GLU A 181 -15.37 5.59 17.12
C GLU A 181 -14.19 5.79 16.16
N PRO A 182 -13.11 6.48 16.57
CA PRO A 182 -11.91 6.56 15.75
C PRO A 182 -11.34 5.15 15.53
N PRO A 183 -10.65 4.89 14.40
CA PRO A 183 -9.99 3.62 14.19
C PRO A 183 -9.05 3.34 15.36
N ALA A 184 -9.10 2.11 15.89
CA ALA A 184 -8.15 1.69 16.93
C ALA A 184 -6.71 1.96 16.44
N PRO A 185 -5.82 2.50 17.30
CA PRO A 185 -4.44 2.66 16.96
C PRO A 185 -3.88 1.34 16.42
N ASP A 186 -3.22 1.38 15.28
CA ASP A 186 -2.51 0.21 14.79
C ASP A 186 -1.24 0.04 15.65
N MET A 187 -1.32 -0.76 16.68
CA MET A 187 -0.24 -0.93 17.66
C MET A 187 1.06 -1.39 17.00
N ILE A 188 0.97 -2.22 15.97
CA ILE A 188 2.15 -2.70 15.23
C ILE A 188 2.77 -1.53 14.47
N ALA A 189 1.95 -0.71 13.81
CA ALA A 189 2.44 0.44 13.08
C ALA A 189 3.09 1.46 14.00
N GLU A 190 2.51 1.74 15.15
CA GLU A 190 3.06 2.68 16.12
C GLU A 190 4.35 2.15 16.77
N GLU A 191 4.44 0.85 17.06
CA GLU A 191 5.66 0.25 17.56
C GLU A 191 6.78 0.31 16.52
N ASN A 192 6.48 -0.07 15.26
CA ASN A 192 7.45 -0.01 14.18
C ASN A 192 7.84 1.44 13.84
N TRP A 193 6.92 2.39 13.98
CA TRP A 193 7.24 3.81 13.85
C TRP A 193 8.26 4.26 14.89
N LYS A 194 8.10 3.87 16.13
CA LYS A 194 9.03 4.22 17.21
C LYS A 194 10.39 3.53 17.04
N LYS A 195 10.41 2.23 16.78
CA LYS A 195 11.62 1.40 16.84
C LYS A 195 12.25 1.10 15.48
N GLY A 196 11.50 1.21 14.37
CA GLY A 196 11.96 0.86 13.04
C GLY A 196 13.05 1.81 12.52
N PRO A 197 13.93 1.33 11.65
CA PRO A 197 14.97 2.14 11.04
C PRO A 197 14.37 3.20 10.12
N ASN A 198 14.98 4.40 10.11
CA ASN A 198 14.71 5.39 9.09
C ASN A 198 15.38 4.95 7.78
N LEU A 199 14.63 4.98 6.68
CA LEU A 199 15.11 4.60 5.35
C LEU A 199 15.80 5.75 4.59
N VAL A 200 15.70 6.97 5.12
CA VAL A 200 16.36 8.17 4.60
C VAL A 200 17.15 8.84 5.71
N ALA A 201 18.31 9.40 5.43
CA ALA A 201 19.07 10.20 6.37
C ALA A 201 18.58 11.65 6.32
N GLY A 202 17.39 11.89 6.88
CA GLY A 202 16.69 13.17 6.74
C GLY A 202 16.77 14.07 7.96
N ASP A 203 17.63 13.75 8.92
CA ASP A 203 18.06 14.64 10.00
C ASP A 203 19.05 15.70 9.52
N PHE A 204 19.62 15.50 8.33
CA PHE A 204 20.60 16.38 7.67
C PHE A 204 21.86 16.72 8.48
N GLU A 205 22.09 16.09 9.64
CA GLU A 205 23.23 16.41 10.50
C GLU A 205 24.58 15.97 9.94
N HIS A 206 24.58 14.99 9.03
CA HIS A 206 25.79 14.37 8.50
C HIS A 206 25.91 14.52 6.99
N GLY A 207 27.14 14.67 6.52
CA GLY A 207 27.48 14.74 5.10
C GLY A 207 28.90 15.21 4.90
N ALA A 208 29.34 15.32 3.65
CA ALA A 208 30.66 15.82 3.27
C ALA A 208 30.57 16.55 1.92
N ASP A 209 31.48 17.49 1.69
CA ASP A 209 31.65 18.19 0.41
C ASP A 209 30.37 18.81 -0.17
N GLY A 210 29.54 19.36 0.68
CA GLY A 210 28.26 19.95 0.28
C GLY A 210 27.17 18.91 -0.06
N VAL A 211 27.38 17.64 0.30
CA VAL A 211 26.43 16.55 0.08
C VAL A 211 25.92 16.04 1.42
N PRO A 212 24.66 16.29 1.79
CA PRO A 212 24.03 15.64 2.93
C PRO A 212 23.99 14.12 2.71
N LYS A 213 24.27 13.36 3.73
CA LYS A 213 24.28 11.89 3.65
C LYS A 213 22.90 11.38 3.19
N GLY A 214 22.90 10.55 2.15
CA GLY A 214 21.66 9.95 1.63
C GLY A 214 20.79 10.92 0.80
N TRP A 215 21.35 12.02 0.34
CA TRP A 215 20.69 13.01 -0.51
C TRP A 215 21.58 13.44 -1.69
N GLU A 216 20.98 14.06 -2.69
CA GLU A 216 21.73 14.57 -3.83
C GLU A 216 22.69 15.69 -3.42
N LYS A 217 23.73 15.89 -4.21
CA LYS A 217 24.62 17.03 -4.06
C LYS A 217 23.85 18.34 -4.19
N VAL A 218 24.01 19.24 -3.23
CA VAL A 218 23.29 20.50 -3.17
C VAL A 218 23.76 21.46 -4.28
N ALA A 219 25.07 21.57 -4.46
CA ALA A 219 25.66 22.46 -5.47
C ALA A 219 25.97 21.72 -6.77
N GLY A 220 25.53 22.27 -7.90
CA GLY A 220 25.92 21.81 -9.25
C GLY A 220 25.10 20.63 -9.80
N GLN A 221 24.12 20.12 -9.10
CA GLN A 221 23.21 19.10 -9.64
C GLN A 221 21.99 19.70 -10.32
N GLN A 222 21.58 20.87 -9.89
CA GLN A 222 20.49 21.59 -10.53
C GLN A 222 21.10 22.54 -11.58
N ARG A 223 20.54 22.48 -12.79
CA ARG A 223 20.96 23.41 -13.87
C ARG A 223 20.54 24.81 -13.50
N GLU A 224 21.36 25.78 -13.89
CA GLU A 224 21.00 27.18 -13.78
C GLU A 224 19.58 27.44 -14.40
N PRO A 225 18.75 28.27 -13.77
CA PRO A 225 19.05 29.10 -12.58
C PRO A 225 18.88 28.38 -11.23
N LEU A 226 18.63 27.10 -11.21
CA LEU A 226 18.25 26.34 -10.00
C LEU A 226 19.43 25.96 -9.10
N GLY A 227 20.67 26.01 -9.61
CA GLY A 227 21.84 25.50 -8.92
C GLY A 227 22.19 26.17 -7.58
N GLY A 228 21.77 27.42 -7.39
CA GLY A 228 21.99 28.15 -6.13
C GLY A 228 20.82 28.16 -5.17
N GLN A 229 19.70 27.54 -5.54
CA GLN A 229 18.44 27.65 -4.79
C GLN A 229 18.34 26.69 -3.59
N VAL A 230 19.10 25.60 -3.58
CA VAL A 230 19.14 24.63 -2.50
C VAL A 230 20.41 24.79 -1.70
N ARG A 231 20.30 24.84 -0.38
CA ARG A 231 21.44 24.96 0.54
C ARG A 231 21.31 23.94 1.66
N TRP A 232 22.41 23.28 1.97
CA TRP A 232 22.59 22.51 3.18
C TRP A 232 23.30 23.39 4.21
N THR A 233 22.60 23.84 5.22
CA THR A 233 23.08 24.90 6.13
C THR A 233 22.59 24.66 7.55
N THR A 234 23.13 25.42 8.50
CA THR A 234 22.60 25.47 9.85
C THR A 234 21.30 26.28 9.90
N GLU A 235 20.45 25.99 10.89
CA GLU A 235 19.18 26.69 11.08
C GLU A 235 19.40 28.19 11.27
N ASN A 236 20.41 28.55 12.08
CA ASN A 236 20.90 29.92 12.29
C ASN A 236 22.38 29.88 12.68
N ASP A 237 23.00 31.04 12.81
CA ASP A 237 24.44 31.17 13.04
C ASP A 237 24.92 30.53 14.37
N ASN A 238 24.03 30.38 15.33
CA ASN A 238 24.33 29.83 16.66
C ASN A 238 23.85 28.37 16.81
N SER A 239 23.27 27.78 15.76
CA SER A 239 22.73 26.43 15.79
C SER A 239 23.70 25.42 15.24
N THR A 240 23.79 24.26 15.84
CA THR A 240 24.45 23.08 15.27
C THR A 240 23.50 22.27 14.40
N ASN A 241 22.19 22.51 14.52
CA ASN A 241 21.14 21.81 13.75
C ASN A 241 21.26 22.17 12.27
N ARG A 242 21.43 21.18 11.41
CA ARG A 242 21.52 21.33 9.96
C ARG A 242 20.21 20.97 9.30
N LEU A 243 19.93 21.65 8.19
CA LEU A 243 18.68 21.51 7.46
C LEU A 243 18.90 21.77 5.95
N ILE A 244 17.88 21.48 5.17
CA ILE A 244 17.82 21.87 3.76
C ILE A 244 16.98 23.13 3.64
N ARG A 245 17.60 24.19 3.09
CA ARG A 245 16.94 25.48 2.83
C ARG A 245 16.82 25.70 1.33
N PHE A 246 15.62 26.00 0.86
CA PHE A 246 15.39 26.51 -0.49
C PHE A 246 15.20 28.03 -0.43
N VAL A 247 15.80 28.72 -1.37
CA VAL A 247 15.61 30.15 -1.58
C VAL A 247 15.09 30.35 -3.00
N LEU A 248 13.82 30.71 -3.13
CA LEU A 248 13.18 30.91 -4.42
C LEU A 248 13.09 32.40 -4.76
N ASP A 249 13.67 32.79 -5.88
CA ASP A 249 13.33 34.06 -6.50
C ASP A 249 11.99 33.96 -7.25
N LYS A 250 11.49 35.09 -7.73
CA LYS A 250 10.18 35.16 -8.41
C LYS A 250 10.19 34.33 -9.70
N GLN A 251 11.27 34.38 -10.47
CA GLN A 251 11.33 33.70 -11.76
C GLN A 251 11.26 32.18 -11.58
N VAL A 252 12.05 31.64 -10.66
CA VAL A 252 12.07 30.20 -10.36
C VAL A 252 10.74 29.74 -9.75
N ALA A 253 10.20 30.52 -8.82
CA ALA A 253 8.95 30.17 -8.13
C ALA A 253 7.75 30.09 -9.07
N GLU A 254 7.64 31.02 -10.04
CA GLU A 254 6.51 31.10 -10.97
C GLU A 254 6.66 30.15 -12.18
N THR A 255 7.82 29.55 -12.40
CA THR A 255 8.05 28.66 -13.55
C THR A 255 8.12 27.18 -13.12
N THR A 256 9.28 26.74 -12.65
CA THR A 256 9.59 25.33 -12.38
C THR A 256 9.52 24.98 -10.89
N GLY A 257 9.68 25.97 -10.01
CA GLY A 257 9.96 25.74 -8.60
C GLY A 257 11.30 25.08 -8.37
N VAL A 258 11.55 24.65 -7.14
CA VAL A 258 12.78 23.97 -6.72
C VAL A 258 12.46 22.56 -6.27
N ILE A 259 13.24 21.60 -6.74
CA ILE A 259 13.11 20.17 -6.45
C ILE A 259 14.43 19.68 -5.85
N TYR A 260 14.33 18.85 -4.82
CA TYR A 260 15.48 18.19 -4.20
C TYR A 260 15.15 16.76 -3.80
N TYR A 261 16.07 15.83 -4.00
CA TYR A 261 15.80 14.41 -3.86
C TYR A 261 16.69 13.73 -2.83
N SER A 262 16.12 12.77 -2.09
CA SER A 262 16.90 11.78 -1.36
C SER A 262 17.55 10.77 -2.33
N ASP A 263 18.50 10.01 -1.84
CA ASP A 263 18.92 8.76 -2.47
C ASP A 263 17.77 7.75 -2.53
N TYR A 264 17.96 6.71 -3.34
CA TYR A 264 17.00 5.62 -3.40
C TYR A 264 17.11 4.71 -2.18
N PHE A 265 15.97 4.35 -1.62
CA PHE A 265 15.84 3.30 -0.61
C PHE A 265 14.97 2.16 -1.13
N THR A 266 15.15 0.98 -0.58
CA THR A 266 14.35 -0.20 -0.97
C THR A 266 12.94 -0.10 -0.41
N VAL A 267 11.95 -0.42 -1.24
CA VAL A 267 10.56 -0.59 -0.82
C VAL A 267 10.06 -1.98 -1.17
N GLU A 268 9.14 -2.45 -0.35
CA GLU A 268 8.44 -3.70 -0.52
C GLU A 268 7.01 -3.40 -0.95
N GLU A 269 6.59 -3.95 -2.10
CA GLU A 269 5.26 -3.73 -2.61
C GLU A 269 4.20 -4.26 -1.65
N GLY A 270 3.20 -3.41 -1.33
CA GLY A 270 2.14 -3.78 -0.40
C GLY A 270 2.46 -3.58 1.07
N ALA A 271 3.71 -3.35 1.45
CA ALA A 271 4.05 -2.89 2.79
C ALA A 271 3.52 -1.48 3.03
N ARG A 272 3.17 -1.16 4.27
CA ARG A 272 2.76 0.19 4.65
C ARG A 272 3.93 0.94 5.24
N TYR A 273 4.12 2.14 4.76
CA TYR A 273 5.16 3.07 5.17
C TYR A 273 4.53 4.31 5.75
N ARG A 274 5.25 4.99 6.65
CA ARG A 274 4.94 6.33 7.11
C ARG A 274 6.07 7.26 6.72
N PHE A 275 5.69 8.37 6.11
CA PHE A 275 6.55 9.51 5.88
C PHE A 275 6.22 10.59 6.89
N GLN A 276 7.24 11.28 7.41
CA GLN A 276 7.13 12.50 8.20
C GLN A 276 8.22 13.47 7.79
N CYS A 277 7.94 14.75 7.82
CA CYS A 277 8.96 15.79 7.78
C CYS A 277 8.53 17.01 8.61
N ARG A 278 9.52 17.77 9.06
CA ARG A 278 9.33 19.13 9.56
C ARG A 278 9.60 20.10 8.43
N TRP A 279 8.87 21.19 8.40
CA TRP A 279 9.03 22.22 7.39
C TRP A 279 8.58 23.58 7.90
N ARG A 280 9.19 24.65 7.37
CA ARG A 280 8.84 26.03 7.61
C ARG A 280 8.92 26.80 6.31
N SER A 281 7.95 27.69 6.02
CA SER A 281 7.92 28.51 4.81
C SER A 281 7.39 29.90 5.11
N ASP A 282 8.03 30.90 4.53
CA ASP A 282 7.60 32.31 4.63
C ASP A 282 6.68 32.75 3.48
N GLY A 283 6.64 32.01 2.37
CA GLY A 283 5.86 32.39 1.20
C GLY A 283 5.49 31.26 0.25
N PRO A 284 6.46 30.46 -0.20
CA PRO A 284 6.26 29.43 -1.21
C PRO A 284 5.23 28.36 -0.82
N ALA A 285 4.54 27.83 -1.82
CA ALA A 285 3.76 26.61 -1.65
C ALA A 285 4.69 25.39 -1.61
N VAL A 286 4.40 24.45 -0.75
CA VAL A 286 5.26 23.30 -0.48
C VAL A 286 4.55 22.00 -0.77
N LYS A 287 5.22 21.10 -1.45
CA LYS A 287 4.81 19.70 -1.63
C LYS A 287 5.94 18.76 -1.24
N VAL A 288 5.56 17.61 -0.74
CA VAL A 288 6.48 16.49 -0.61
C VAL A 288 5.89 15.29 -1.31
N PHE A 289 6.76 14.54 -1.95
CA PHE A 289 6.40 13.29 -2.62
C PHE A 289 7.25 12.16 -2.08
N VAL A 290 6.65 11.00 -1.90
CA VAL A 290 7.39 9.75 -1.90
C VAL A 290 7.08 9.05 -3.22
N LYS A 291 8.07 9.01 -4.10
CA LYS A 291 7.96 8.39 -5.42
C LYS A 291 8.55 7.00 -5.35
N CYS A 292 7.86 6.02 -5.92
CA CYS A 292 8.36 4.66 -5.99
C CYS A 292 8.52 4.22 -7.44
N TYR A 293 9.55 3.40 -7.67
CA TYR A 293 10.05 3.07 -8.99
C TYR A 293 10.17 1.56 -9.14
N ASP A 294 9.98 1.09 -10.37
CA ASP A 294 10.42 -0.21 -10.86
C ASP A 294 11.48 -0.01 -11.96
N TYR A 295 12.33 -1.00 -12.17
CA TYR A 295 13.24 -1.01 -13.30
C TYR A 295 12.56 -1.67 -14.49
N LEU A 296 12.51 -0.98 -15.60
CA LEU A 296 11.99 -1.51 -16.85
C LEU A 296 13.17 -1.88 -17.76
N PRO A 297 13.41 -3.18 -17.96
CA PRO A 297 14.50 -3.64 -18.84
C PRO A 297 14.40 -3.08 -20.25
N ASP A 298 13.19 -3.02 -20.81
CA ASP A 298 12.92 -2.51 -22.16
C ASP A 298 13.28 -1.03 -22.32
N GLU A 299 13.19 -0.25 -21.23
CA GLU A 299 13.54 1.18 -21.23
C GLU A 299 14.96 1.42 -20.72
N GLY A 300 15.63 0.42 -20.15
CA GLY A 300 16.96 0.54 -19.55
C GLY A 300 17.03 1.50 -18.36
N ARG A 301 15.89 1.84 -17.76
CA ARG A 301 15.79 2.85 -16.70
C ARG A 301 14.74 2.54 -15.63
N ARG A 302 14.88 3.19 -14.48
CA ARG A 302 13.83 3.22 -13.46
C ARG A 302 12.67 4.09 -13.95
N ARG A 303 11.46 3.57 -13.83
CA ARG A 303 10.21 4.27 -14.11
C ARG A 303 9.43 4.49 -12.82
N GLU A 304 8.89 5.70 -12.63
CA GLU A 304 7.97 5.99 -11.54
C GLU A 304 6.67 5.21 -11.75
N VAL A 305 6.34 4.36 -10.79
CA VAL A 305 5.15 3.48 -10.84
C VAL A 305 4.16 3.75 -9.71
N TYR A 306 4.57 4.49 -8.68
CA TYR A 306 3.71 4.91 -7.58
C TYR A 306 4.16 6.26 -7.04
N ARG A 307 3.20 7.02 -6.52
CA ARG A 307 3.46 8.32 -5.90
C ARG A 307 2.49 8.57 -4.74
N SER A 308 3.03 8.85 -3.57
CA SER A 308 2.32 9.56 -2.51
C SER A 308 2.68 11.04 -2.59
N GLN A 309 1.68 11.92 -2.63
CA GLN A 309 1.87 13.37 -2.74
C GLN A 309 1.15 14.06 -1.61
N GLN A 310 1.86 14.94 -0.92
CA GLN A 310 1.33 15.78 0.13
C GLN A 310 1.48 17.26 -0.24
N ASN A 311 0.37 17.99 -0.19
CA ASN A 311 0.38 19.45 -0.23
C ASN A 311 0.47 19.92 1.21
N LEU A 312 1.59 20.50 1.59
CA LEU A 312 1.83 20.92 2.96
C LEU A 312 1.07 22.22 3.25
N LYS A 313 0.38 22.24 4.36
CA LYS A 313 -0.40 23.41 4.80
C LYS A 313 -0.12 23.65 6.29
N GLY A 314 0.20 24.87 6.63
CA GLY A 314 0.47 25.27 8.03
C GLY A 314 0.69 26.77 8.15
N PRO A 315 0.80 27.26 9.38
CA PRO A 315 1.19 28.65 9.64
C PRO A 315 2.52 28.99 8.98
N LYS A 316 2.62 30.22 8.45
CA LYS A 316 3.87 30.76 7.92
C LYS A 316 4.86 30.99 9.05
N ASP A 317 6.14 30.97 8.71
CA ASP A 317 7.26 31.28 9.62
C ASP A 317 7.33 30.42 10.89
N SER A 318 6.57 29.32 10.90
CA SER A 318 6.52 28.39 12.03
C SER A 318 6.89 26.99 11.57
N TRP A 319 7.57 26.23 12.42
CA TRP A 319 7.82 24.82 12.18
C TRP A 319 6.51 24.04 12.22
N ASN A 320 6.24 23.34 11.16
CA ASN A 320 5.09 22.46 10.97
C ASN A 320 5.58 21.02 10.81
N THR A 321 4.77 20.06 11.19
CA THR A 321 5.04 18.64 10.97
C THR A 321 3.96 18.06 10.08
N GLN A 322 4.36 17.37 9.02
CA GLN A 322 3.48 16.59 8.16
C GLN A 322 3.76 15.11 8.34
N THR A 323 2.71 14.34 8.51
CA THR A 323 2.79 12.88 8.59
C THR A 323 1.77 12.25 7.66
N GLU A 324 2.18 11.21 6.90
CA GLU A 324 1.31 10.50 5.97
C GLU A 324 1.71 9.03 5.84
N ASP A 325 0.71 8.16 5.93
CA ASP A 325 0.86 6.74 5.66
C ASP A 325 0.59 6.44 4.18
N PHE A 326 1.43 5.62 3.57
CA PHE A 326 1.28 5.22 2.17
C PHE A 326 1.64 3.75 1.98
N THR A 327 1.07 3.16 0.92
CA THR A 327 1.32 1.75 0.55
C THR A 327 1.65 1.71 -0.93
N PRO A 328 2.92 1.49 -1.32
CA PRO A 328 3.31 1.40 -2.71
C PRO A 328 2.64 0.20 -3.38
N LYS A 329 1.84 0.46 -4.42
CA LYS A 329 1.15 -0.56 -5.22
C LYS A 329 1.02 -0.08 -6.65
N HIS A 330 1.12 -1.01 -7.58
CA HIS A 330 0.82 -0.75 -8.99
C HIS A 330 0.24 -2.02 -9.62
N THR A 331 -0.67 -1.87 -10.60
CA THR A 331 -1.36 -3.00 -11.22
C THR A 331 -0.48 -3.84 -12.15
N LYS A 332 0.54 -3.23 -12.75
CA LYS A 332 1.40 -3.86 -13.77
C LYS A 332 2.85 -4.01 -13.31
N TYR A 333 3.33 -3.08 -12.48
CA TYR A 333 4.73 -2.99 -12.08
C TYR A 333 4.88 -3.19 -10.59
N SER A 334 6.05 -3.66 -10.13
CA SER A 334 6.33 -3.88 -8.71
C SER A 334 7.24 -2.76 -8.18
N PRO A 335 6.73 -1.84 -7.35
CA PRO A 335 7.57 -0.83 -6.71
C PRO A 335 8.69 -1.49 -5.90
N LYS A 336 9.95 -1.23 -6.25
CA LYS A 336 11.15 -1.79 -5.58
C LYS A 336 12.02 -0.75 -4.92
N TRP A 337 11.98 0.48 -5.41
CA TRP A 337 12.78 1.60 -4.88
C TRP A 337 11.89 2.77 -4.57
N GLY A 338 12.14 3.43 -3.45
CA GLY A 338 11.51 4.65 -3.03
C GLY A 338 12.49 5.82 -3.06
N ARG A 339 11.97 7.05 -3.16
CA ARG A 339 12.73 8.28 -3.12
C ARG A 339 11.86 9.42 -2.61
N VAL A 340 12.36 10.20 -1.69
CA VAL A 340 11.69 11.42 -1.24
C VAL A 340 12.01 12.56 -2.20
N MET A 341 11.04 13.38 -2.56
CA MET A 341 11.20 14.61 -3.31
C MET A 341 10.58 15.76 -2.52
N LEU A 342 11.41 16.70 -2.13
CA LEU A 342 11.00 17.99 -1.57
C LEU A 342 10.77 18.96 -2.72
N TYR A 343 9.68 19.72 -2.69
CA TYR A 343 9.32 20.63 -3.78
C TYR A 343 8.67 21.90 -3.26
N ALA A 344 9.14 23.03 -3.81
CA ALA A 344 8.62 24.34 -3.49
C ALA A 344 8.41 25.18 -4.76
N TYR A 345 7.32 25.99 -4.80
CA TYR A 345 6.88 26.67 -6.03
C TYR A 345 5.87 27.79 -5.76
N LEU A 346 5.39 28.47 -6.79
CA LEU A 346 4.36 29.51 -6.89
C LEU A 346 4.74 30.89 -6.36
N ALA A 347 5.39 31.02 -5.23
CA ALA A 347 5.74 32.31 -4.66
C ALA A 347 7.23 32.35 -4.29
N PRO A 348 7.89 33.51 -4.40
CA PRO A 348 9.26 33.68 -3.90
C PRO A 348 9.28 33.59 -2.37
N GLY A 349 10.46 33.29 -1.83
CA GLY A 349 10.71 33.18 -0.40
C GLY A 349 11.59 32.01 -0.04
N THR A 350 11.58 31.69 1.24
CA THR A 350 12.44 30.66 1.83
C THR A 350 11.62 29.52 2.37
N ILE A 351 12.11 28.29 2.15
CA ILE A 351 11.56 27.10 2.78
C ILE A 351 12.68 26.32 3.41
N GLU A 352 12.42 25.78 4.57
CA GLU A 352 13.30 24.91 5.30
C GLU A 352 12.65 23.57 5.53
N PHE A 353 13.43 22.50 5.36
CA PHE A 353 13.03 21.11 5.63
C PHE A 353 14.00 20.47 6.60
N ASP A 354 13.46 19.71 7.52
CA ASP A 354 14.20 18.99 8.53
C ASP A 354 13.45 17.70 8.93
N ASP A 355 14.14 16.79 9.62
CA ASP A 355 13.56 15.55 10.15
C ASP A 355 12.72 14.76 9.12
N ALA A 356 13.25 14.59 7.92
CA ALA A 356 12.60 13.74 6.92
C ALA A 356 12.77 12.26 7.30
N ILE A 357 11.67 11.61 7.61
CA ILE A 357 11.64 10.24 8.10
C ILE A 357 10.77 9.40 7.19
N VAL A 358 11.28 8.26 6.73
CA VAL A 358 10.49 7.22 6.08
C VAL A 358 10.74 5.91 6.80
N LYS A 359 9.72 5.31 7.36
CA LYS A 359 9.82 4.01 8.03
C LYS A 359 8.78 3.04 7.48
N ARG A 360 9.14 1.77 7.38
CA ARG A 360 8.17 0.70 7.15
C ARG A 360 7.45 0.41 8.46
N ILE A 361 6.17 0.73 8.50
CA ILE A 361 5.36 0.57 9.73
C ILE A 361 4.58 -0.74 9.75
N VAL A 362 4.24 -1.32 8.59
CA VAL A 362 3.67 -2.65 8.49
C VAL A 362 4.35 -3.36 7.32
N PRO A 363 4.97 -4.54 7.54
CA PRO A 363 5.56 -5.31 6.45
C PRO A 363 4.47 -5.77 5.48
N ALA A 364 4.82 -6.03 4.23
CA ALA A 364 3.93 -6.72 3.32
C ALA A 364 3.72 -8.14 3.85
N SER A 365 2.48 -8.59 3.86
CA SER A 365 2.21 -9.97 4.25
C SER A 365 2.34 -10.86 3.01
N PRO A 366 3.26 -11.82 3.00
CA PRO A 366 3.37 -12.77 1.91
C PRO A 366 2.03 -13.49 1.71
N GLY A 367 1.49 -13.44 0.51
CA GLY A 367 0.24 -14.12 0.15
C GLY A 367 -1.06 -13.40 0.52
N GLU A 368 -1.02 -12.15 1.01
CA GLU A 368 -2.23 -11.38 1.36
C GLU A 368 -3.07 -10.92 0.16
N ARG A 369 -2.63 -11.16 -1.05
CA ARG A 369 -3.38 -10.81 -2.24
C ARG A 369 -4.08 -12.04 -2.80
N LEU A 370 -5.40 -11.98 -2.81
CA LEU A 370 -6.19 -12.92 -3.55
C LEU A 370 -5.94 -12.66 -5.05
N LYS A 371 -5.24 -13.59 -5.71
CA LYS A 371 -5.20 -13.63 -7.17
C LYS A 371 -6.51 -14.23 -7.63
N VAL A 372 -7.41 -13.41 -8.14
CA VAL A 372 -8.62 -13.89 -8.79
C VAL A 372 -8.21 -14.81 -9.94
N ARG A 373 -8.69 -16.06 -9.94
CA ARG A 373 -8.35 -17.05 -10.97
C ARG A 373 -8.71 -16.48 -12.34
N ARG A 374 -7.71 -16.21 -13.16
CA ARG A 374 -7.96 -15.86 -14.57
C ARG A 374 -8.45 -17.11 -15.30
N PRO A 375 -9.40 -16.95 -16.24
CA PRO A 375 -9.70 -18.03 -17.16
C PRO A 375 -8.39 -18.49 -17.85
N SER A 376 -8.22 -19.78 -18.01
CA SER A 376 -6.98 -20.45 -18.45
C SER A 376 -6.51 -20.14 -19.88
N SER A 377 -7.00 -19.10 -20.54
CA SER A 377 -6.73 -18.79 -21.96
C SER A 377 -5.54 -17.86 -22.22
N GLN A 378 -4.80 -17.45 -21.19
CA GLN A 378 -3.53 -16.72 -21.41
C GLN A 378 -2.38 -17.54 -20.83
N SER A 379 -1.64 -18.20 -21.72
CA SER A 379 -0.37 -18.86 -21.40
C SER A 379 0.56 -17.85 -20.71
N LYS A 380 1.01 -18.15 -19.50
CA LYS A 380 2.10 -17.43 -18.87
C LYS A 380 3.34 -17.66 -19.72
N LEU A 381 3.93 -16.62 -20.26
CA LEU A 381 5.28 -16.69 -20.77
C LEU A 381 6.17 -17.24 -19.66
N THR A 382 6.89 -18.30 -19.94
CA THR A 382 7.90 -18.84 -19.02
C THR A 382 9.05 -17.83 -18.89
N VAL A 383 9.84 -17.96 -17.83
CA VAL A 383 11.03 -17.10 -17.64
C VAL A 383 11.95 -17.20 -18.87
N GLU A 384 12.07 -18.38 -19.45
CA GLU A 384 12.85 -18.66 -20.69
C GLU A 384 12.30 -17.91 -21.92
N GLU A 385 10.98 -17.84 -22.07
CA GLU A 385 10.34 -17.07 -23.15
C GLU A 385 10.50 -15.57 -22.96
N MET A 386 10.50 -15.08 -21.72
CA MET A 386 10.78 -13.67 -21.40
C MET A 386 12.23 -13.32 -21.75
N GLU A 387 13.19 -14.15 -21.35
CA GLU A 387 14.62 -13.98 -21.67
C GLU A 387 14.89 -14.06 -23.18
N ALA A 388 14.20 -14.96 -23.89
CA ALA A 388 14.32 -15.08 -25.34
C ALA A 388 13.75 -13.86 -26.08
N ASN A 389 12.69 -13.24 -25.56
CA ASN A 389 12.12 -12.01 -26.09
C ASN A 389 13.04 -10.80 -25.83
N GLU A 390 13.69 -10.75 -24.67
CA GLU A 390 14.67 -9.71 -24.35
C GLU A 390 15.91 -9.76 -25.26
N ARG A 391 16.40 -10.98 -25.56
CA ARG A 391 17.55 -11.15 -26.49
C ARG A 391 17.17 -10.68 -27.91
N ARG A 392 16.00 -11.05 -28.41
CA ARG A 392 15.51 -10.61 -29.74
C ARG A 392 15.33 -9.07 -29.82
N GLY A 393 14.89 -8.43 -28.75
CA GLY A 393 14.72 -6.97 -28.69
C GLY A 393 16.06 -6.21 -28.71
N ARG A 394 17.14 -6.81 -28.22
CA ARG A 394 18.49 -6.24 -28.28
C ARG A 394 19.08 -6.35 -29.69
N GLU A 395 18.97 -7.51 -30.31
CA GLU A 395 19.50 -7.77 -31.67
C GLU A 395 18.82 -6.92 -32.77
N SER A 396 17.57 -6.45 -32.51
CA SER A 396 16.85 -5.60 -33.47
C SER A 396 17.21 -4.10 -33.36
N LYS A 397 17.92 -3.69 -32.30
CA LYS A 397 18.36 -2.30 -32.11
C LYS A 397 19.79 -2.04 -32.58
N ASP A 398 20.54 -3.11 -32.85
CA ASP A 398 21.93 -3.05 -33.34
C ASP A 398 22.01 -3.23 -34.87
N LYS A 399 20.88 -3.26 -35.56
CA LYS A 399 20.73 -3.20 -37.01
C LYS A 399 20.03 -1.90 -37.43
#